data_227e3bf4709469668cf02be4170d9070
#
_entry.id   227e3bf4709469668cf02be4170d9070
#
_cell.length_a   1.000
_cell.length_b   1.000
_cell.length_c   1.000
_cell.angle_alpha   90.00
_cell.angle_beta   90.00
_cell.angle_gamma   90.00
#
_symmetry.space_group_name_H-M   'P 1'
#
loop_
_entity.id
_entity.type
_entity.pdbx_description
1 polymer ?
#
loop_
_entity_poly.entity_id
_entity_poly.type
_entity_poly.pdbx_seq_one_letter_code
_entity_poly.pdbx_strand_id
1 'polypeptide(L)'
;LGALSNIPFFYLWIVKLWTIFAKMEIKKQGKMLEAGTLLPLMEAFYTIQGEGYHKGSAAYFIRVGGCDVGCHWCDVKESWNPNSHPPTTVDEIIKTAHKYSDTIVVTGGEPLMWNMEPLTEGLKSMGMKTHIETSGAYPLSGHWDWFCLSPKKNKLPTAEAFDRADELKMIIHNRDDFSFAEQQAQKVAPNCKLYLQPEWSKREKMMPLIVDYVMENTQWIVSLQTHKYLNIP
;
A
#
# COMPACT_ATOMS: atom_id res chain seq x y z
N LEU A 1 9.68 -33.23 -44.67
CA LEU A 1 10.06 -31.84 -45.04
C LEU A 1 9.07 -31.31 -46.06
N GLY A 2 8.00 -30.59 -45.67
CA GLY A 2 7.07 -30.03 -46.62
C GLY A 2 5.71 -29.66 -46.03
N ALA A 3 5.63 -28.75 -45.03
CA ALA A 3 4.33 -28.25 -44.54
C ALA A 3 4.38 -26.79 -43.99
N LEU A 4 5.34 -25.96 -44.40
CA LEU A 4 5.42 -24.56 -43.93
C LEU A 4 5.37 -23.50 -45.07
N SER A 5 5.01 -23.89 -46.31
CA SER A 5 5.14 -23.00 -47.46
C SER A 5 3.85 -22.30 -47.96
N ASN A 6 2.73 -22.39 -47.23
CA ASN A 6 1.45 -21.77 -47.66
C ASN A 6 0.72 -20.95 -46.58
N ILE A 7 1.46 -20.15 -45.77
CA ILE A 7 0.80 -19.11 -44.99
C ILE A 7 0.55 -17.94 -45.94
N PRO A 8 -0.72 -17.54 -46.20
CA PRO A 8 -1.00 -16.43 -47.13
C PRO A 8 -0.30 -15.16 -46.63
N PHE A 9 0.29 -14.40 -47.55
CA PHE A 9 0.98 -13.12 -47.25
C PHE A 9 0.09 -12.15 -46.44
N PHE A 10 -1.19 -12.22 -46.65
CA PHE A 10 -2.21 -11.50 -45.90
C PHE A 10 -2.23 -11.87 -44.39
N TYR A 11 -2.03 -13.14 -44.05
CA TYR A 11 -1.98 -13.60 -42.66
C TYR A 11 -0.72 -13.08 -41.92
N LEU A 12 0.41 -13.06 -42.56
CA LEU A 12 1.65 -12.49 -42.04
C LEU A 12 1.53 -10.97 -41.79
N TRP A 13 0.78 -10.29 -42.65
CA TRP A 13 0.53 -8.85 -42.52
C TRP A 13 -0.42 -8.54 -41.34
N ILE A 14 -1.47 -9.33 -41.13
CA ILE A 14 -2.38 -9.23 -39.99
C ILE A 14 -1.62 -9.48 -38.67
N VAL A 15 -0.79 -10.52 -38.59
CA VAL A 15 0.02 -10.82 -37.40
C VAL A 15 0.99 -9.67 -37.11
N LYS A 16 1.61 -9.08 -38.13
CA LYS A 16 2.50 -7.92 -37.98
C LYS A 16 1.75 -6.68 -37.45
N LEU A 17 0.58 -6.38 -37.97
CA LEU A 17 -0.29 -5.31 -37.48
C LEU A 17 -0.70 -5.55 -36.02
N TRP A 18 -1.15 -6.73 -35.68
CA TRP A 18 -1.50 -7.11 -34.30
C TRP A 18 -0.32 -6.94 -33.35
N THR A 19 0.89 -7.33 -33.76
CA THR A 19 2.11 -7.17 -32.97
C THR A 19 2.45 -5.69 -32.73
N ILE A 20 2.27 -4.85 -33.75
CA ILE A 20 2.48 -3.39 -33.64
C ILE A 20 1.45 -2.78 -32.69
N PHE A 21 0.15 -3.11 -32.82
CA PHE A 21 -0.90 -2.62 -31.93
C PHE A 21 -0.66 -3.06 -30.48
N ALA A 22 -0.31 -4.33 -30.25
CA ALA A 22 0.00 -4.83 -28.91
C ALA A 22 1.17 -4.08 -28.28
N LYS A 23 2.25 -3.83 -29.03
CA LYS A 23 3.41 -3.04 -28.54
C LYS A 23 3.05 -1.59 -28.24
N MET A 24 2.18 -0.98 -29.05
CA MET A 24 1.71 0.39 -28.80
C MET A 24 0.85 0.47 -27.55
N GLU A 25 -0.04 -0.50 -27.33
CA GLU A 25 -0.89 -0.55 -26.14
C GLU A 25 -0.06 -0.77 -24.87
N ILE A 26 0.89 -1.71 -24.86
CA ILE A 26 1.83 -1.93 -23.75
C ILE A 26 2.61 -0.65 -23.43
N LYS A 27 3.11 0.04 -24.45
CA LYS A 27 3.83 1.31 -24.26
C LYS A 27 2.93 2.41 -23.69
N LYS A 28 1.67 2.48 -24.11
CA LYS A 28 0.68 3.41 -23.60
C LYS A 28 0.36 3.14 -22.14
N GLN A 29 0.08 1.87 -21.78
CA GLN A 29 -0.15 1.46 -20.39
C GLN A 29 1.05 1.77 -19.51
N GLY A 30 2.28 1.50 -19.96
CA GLY A 30 3.50 1.87 -19.24
C GLY A 30 3.57 3.35 -18.90
N LYS A 31 3.28 4.23 -19.88
CA LYS A 31 3.24 5.68 -19.62
C LYS A 31 2.12 6.09 -18.65
N MET A 32 0.97 5.43 -18.69
CA MET A 32 -0.14 5.72 -17.79
C MET A 32 0.18 5.29 -16.35
N LEU A 33 0.89 4.16 -16.17
CA LEU A 33 1.40 3.71 -14.87
C LEU A 33 2.43 4.71 -14.30
N GLU A 34 3.40 5.14 -15.12
CA GLU A 34 4.39 6.16 -14.73
C GLU A 34 3.74 7.49 -14.35
N ALA A 35 2.71 7.89 -15.08
CA ALA A 35 1.94 9.11 -14.81
C ALA A 35 1.00 8.97 -13.60
N GLY A 36 0.77 7.76 -13.08
CA GLY A 36 -0.17 7.51 -11.99
C GLY A 36 -1.65 7.58 -12.37
N THR A 37 -1.97 7.61 -13.66
CA THR A 37 -3.37 7.61 -14.16
C THR A 37 -3.94 6.20 -14.32
N LEU A 38 -3.09 5.20 -14.19
CA LEU A 38 -3.39 3.77 -14.18
C LEU A 38 -2.66 3.14 -13.00
N LEU A 39 -3.32 2.29 -12.22
CA LEU A 39 -2.73 1.61 -11.06
C LEU A 39 -3.02 0.10 -11.12
N PRO A 40 -2.11 -0.76 -10.67
CA PRO A 40 -2.37 -2.20 -10.54
C PRO A 40 -3.29 -2.42 -9.31
N LEU A 41 -4.59 -2.40 -9.52
CA LEU A 41 -5.56 -2.57 -8.43
C LEU A 41 -5.64 -4.04 -8.02
N MET A 42 -5.17 -4.38 -6.82
CA MET A 42 -5.30 -5.73 -6.28
C MET A 42 -6.71 -5.98 -5.80
N GLU A 43 -7.23 -5.11 -4.94
CA GLU A 43 -8.58 -5.17 -4.40
C GLU A 43 -9.03 -3.80 -3.89
N ALA A 44 -10.34 -3.62 -3.76
CA ALA A 44 -10.90 -2.46 -3.12
C ALA A 44 -12.24 -2.83 -2.44
N PHE A 45 -12.41 -2.41 -1.19
CA PHE A 45 -13.54 -2.84 -0.36
C PHE A 45 -13.87 -1.82 0.74
N TYR A 46 -15.13 -1.80 1.15
CA TYR A 46 -15.61 -0.99 2.26
C TYR A 46 -15.62 -1.82 3.54
N THR A 47 -14.91 -1.36 4.57
CA THR A 47 -14.80 -2.06 5.85
C THR A 47 -14.48 -1.09 7.00
N ILE A 48 -14.05 -1.62 8.13
CA ILE A 48 -13.59 -0.87 9.30
C ILE A 48 -12.07 -0.89 9.36
N GLN A 49 -11.44 0.28 9.54
CA GLN A 49 -10.00 0.35 9.83
C GLN A 49 -9.70 -0.45 11.11
N GLY A 50 -8.89 -1.48 10.96
CA GLY A 50 -8.58 -2.42 12.04
C GLY A 50 -7.35 -2.07 12.85
N GLU A 51 -6.55 -1.04 12.46
CA GLU A 51 -5.23 -0.76 12.99
C GLU A 51 -5.03 0.72 13.32
N GLY A 52 -4.06 1.00 14.20
CA GLY A 52 -3.55 2.33 14.45
C GLY A 52 -4.55 3.33 15.02
N TYR A 53 -4.33 4.61 14.69
CA TYR A 53 -5.09 5.73 15.26
C TYR A 53 -6.58 5.71 14.88
N HIS A 54 -6.87 5.41 13.63
CA HIS A 54 -8.24 5.41 13.10
C HIS A 54 -8.99 4.08 13.29
N LYS A 55 -8.47 3.19 14.12
CA LYS A 55 -9.12 1.91 14.45
C LYS A 55 -10.58 2.11 14.86
N GLY A 56 -11.46 1.30 14.27
CA GLY A 56 -12.90 1.33 14.52
C GLY A 56 -13.69 2.24 13.58
N SER A 57 -13.03 3.04 12.75
CA SER A 57 -13.68 3.94 11.80
C SER A 57 -13.95 3.22 10.47
N ALA A 58 -15.12 3.47 9.89
CA ALA A 58 -15.45 2.95 8.56
C ALA A 58 -14.65 3.70 7.48
N ALA A 59 -14.10 2.95 6.51
CA ALA A 59 -13.34 3.51 5.40
C ALA A 59 -13.42 2.61 4.16
N TYR A 60 -13.19 3.19 2.99
CA TYR A 60 -13.01 2.43 1.76
C TYR A 60 -11.52 2.23 1.50
N PHE A 61 -11.12 0.97 1.42
CA PHE A 61 -9.74 0.58 1.19
C PHE A 61 -9.46 0.39 -0.29
N ILE A 62 -8.33 0.90 -0.75
CA ILE A 62 -7.77 0.71 -2.08
C ILE A 62 -6.41 0.07 -1.90
N ARG A 63 -6.30 -1.22 -2.23
CA ARG A 63 -5.05 -1.97 -2.17
C ARG A 63 -4.43 -2.09 -3.54
N VAL A 64 -3.27 -1.47 -3.74
CA VAL A 64 -2.50 -1.54 -4.99
C VAL A 64 -1.46 -2.65 -4.94
N GLY A 65 -1.21 -3.27 -6.08
CA GLY A 65 -0.12 -4.24 -6.27
C GLY A 65 1.22 -3.55 -6.50
N GLY A 66 2.29 -4.31 -6.28
CA GLY A 66 3.67 -3.85 -6.40
C GLY A 66 4.31 -3.61 -5.03
N CYS A 67 5.34 -4.42 -4.68
CA CYS A 67 6.15 -4.23 -3.49
C CYS A 67 7.48 -4.96 -3.64
N ASP A 68 8.59 -4.25 -3.44
CA ASP A 68 9.94 -4.81 -3.44
C ASP A 68 10.63 -4.75 -2.08
N VAL A 69 9.88 -4.37 -1.03
CA VAL A 69 10.41 -4.25 0.34
C VAL A 69 10.83 -5.60 0.92
N GLY A 70 10.16 -6.69 0.50
CA GLY A 70 10.61 -8.06 0.76
C GLY A 70 10.50 -8.53 2.22
N CYS A 71 9.47 -8.12 2.95
CA CYS A 71 9.23 -8.56 4.33
C CYS A 71 8.93 -10.06 4.36
N HIS A 72 9.78 -10.88 4.98
CA HIS A 72 9.59 -12.34 5.04
C HIS A 72 8.27 -12.76 5.72
N TRP A 73 7.79 -11.94 6.66
CA TRP A 73 6.55 -12.14 7.42
C TRP A 73 5.34 -11.37 6.83
N CYS A 74 5.44 -10.86 5.61
CA CYS A 74 4.32 -10.17 4.95
C CYS A 74 3.09 -11.08 4.89
N ASP A 75 1.94 -10.57 5.30
CA ASP A 75 0.66 -11.27 5.28
C ASP A 75 -0.10 -11.09 3.95
N VAL A 76 0.41 -10.27 3.01
CA VAL A 76 -0.19 -10.00 1.69
C VAL A 76 0.89 -10.13 0.60
N LYS A 77 1.55 -11.29 0.52
CA LYS A 77 2.62 -11.53 -0.48
C LYS A 77 2.11 -11.50 -1.92
N GLU A 78 0.83 -11.75 -2.11
CA GLU A 78 0.15 -11.65 -3.40
C GLU A 78 0.23 -10.25 -4.02
N SER A 79 0.38 -9.22 -3.18
CA SER A 79 0.56 -7.84 -3.62
C SER A 79 1.92 -7.54 -4.24
N TRP A 80 2.94 -8.41 -4.09
CA TRP A 80 4.31 -8.08 -4.49
C TRP A 80 4.47 -7.92 -6.00
N ASN A 81 3.82 -8.77 -6.79
CA ASN A 81 3.92 -8.71 -8.25
C ASN A 81 2.80 -7.83 -8.83
N PRO A 82 3.09 -6.62 -9.31
CA PRO A 82 2.06 -5.74 -9.87
C PRO A 82 1.39 -6.30 -11.12
N ASN A 83 2.10 -7.15 -11.89
CA ASN A 83 1.56 -7.73 -13.11
C ASN A 83 0.47 -8.79 -12.85
N SER A 84 0.31 -9.23 -11.60
CA SER A 84 -0.76 -10.16 -11.21
C SER A 84 -2.10 -9.46 -10.97
N HIS A 85 -2.13 -8.13 -11.02
CA HIS A 85 -3.31 -7.33 -10.71
C HIS A 85 -3.75 -6.52 -11.93
N PRO A 86 -5.07 -6.41 -12.20
CA PRO A 86 -5.56 -5.72 -13.37
C PRO A 86 -5.21 -4.22 -13.29
N PRO A 87 -4.62 -3.65 -14.36
CA PRO A 87 -4.40 -2.21 -14.43
C PRO A 87 -5.75 -1.50 -14.55
N THR A 88 -6.08 -0.69 -13.54
CA THR A 88 -7.36 0.01 -13.42
C THR A 88 -7.13 1.52 -13.48
N THR A 89 -7.98 2.25 -14.19
CA THR A 89 -7.87 3.70 -14.29
C THR A 89 -8.21 4.36 -12.94
N VAL A 90 -7.50 5.43 -12.63
CA VAL A 90 -7.74 6.23 -11.42
C VAL A 90 -9.18 6.75 -11.37
N ASP A 91 -9.74 7.18 -12.50
CA ASP A 91 -11.14 7.64 -12.60
C ASP A 91 -12.14 6.54 -12.19
N GLU A 92 -11.90 5.29 -12.59
CA GLU A 92 -12.74 4.16 -12.22
C GLU A 92 -12.65 3.85 -10.73
N ILE A 93 -11.44 3.90 -10.16
CA ILE A 93 -11.20 3.72 -8.72
C ILE A 93 -11.94 4.79 -7.93
N ILE A 94 -11.78 6.07 -8.28
CA ILE A 94 -12.43 7.22 -7.62
C ILE A 94 -13.95 7.09 -7.69
N LYS A 95 -14.50 6.84 -8.90
CA LYS A 95 -15.94 6.69 -9.11
C LYS A 95 -16.53 5.56 -8.27
N THR A 96 -15.77 4.51 -8.03
CA THR A 96 -16.22 3.39 -7.20
C THR A 96 -16.14 3.77 -5.72
N ALA A 97 -15.01 4.29 -5.27
CA ALA A 97 -14.76 4.65 -3.87
C ALA A 97 -15.82 5.65 -3.32
N HIS A 98 -16.16 6.67 -4.12
CA HIS A 98 -17.14 7.71 -3.76
C HIS A 98 -18.54 7.18 -3.44
N LYS A 99 -18.89 5.98 -3.88
CA LYS A 99 -20.19 5.36 -3.58
C LYS A 99 -20.30 4.82 -2.15
N TYR A 100 -19.16 4.64 -1.48
CA TYR A 100 -19.09 3.88 -0.23
C TYR A 100 -18.65 4.71 0.98
N SER A 101 -17.71 5.65 0.82
CA SER A 101 -17.13 6.36 1.95
C SER A 101 -16.51 7.70 1.55
N ASP A 102 -16.54 8.65 2.48
CA ASP A 102 -15.79 9.91 2.39
C ASP A 102 -14.36 9.77 2.95
N THR A 103 -13.99 8.61 3.47
CA THR A 103 -12.63 8.31 3.96
C THR A 103 -12.06 7.15 3.18
N ILE A 104 -10.94 7.40 2.53
CA ILE A 104 -10.23 6.46 1.67
C ILE A 104 -8.88 6.12 2.29
N VAL A 105 -8.61 4.82 2.45
CA VAL A 105 -7.31 4.31 2.90
C VAL A 105 -6.62 3.64 1.72
N VAL A 106 -5.53 4.23 1.27
CA VAL A 106 -4.67 3.63 0.23
C VAL A 106 -3.59 2.80 0.91
N THR A 107 -3.55 1.54 0.55
CA THR A 107 -2.61 0.54 1.08
C THR A 107 -2.18 -0.41 -0.03
N GLY A 108 -1.58 -1.53 0.28
CA GLY A 108 -1.32 -2.54 -0.72
C GLY A 108 -0.05 -3.32 -0.49
N GLY A 109 0.73 -3.48 -1.56
CA GLY A 109 2.14 -3.76 -1.48
C GLY A 109 2.88 -2.55 -0.91
N GLU A 110 3.35 -1.66 -1.78
CA GLU A 110 3.89 -0.36 -1.39
C GLU A 110 3.28 0.73 -2.29
N PRO A 111 2.34 1.53 -1.76
CA PRO A 111 1.65 2.53 -2.59
C PRO A 111 2.58 3.56 -3.22
N LEU A 112 3.61 4.01 -2.50
CA LEU A 112 4.56 5.02 -2.99
C LEU A 112 5.51 4.53 -4.08
N MET A 113 5.46 3.24 -4.47
CA MET A 113 6.08 2.79 -5.73
C MET A 113 5.43 3.44 -6.96
N TRP A 114 4.22 3.96 -6.82
CA TRP A 114 3.43 4.59 -7.87
C TRP A 114 3.27 6.07 -7.62
N ASN A 115 3.06 6.84 -8.68
CA ASN A 115 2.66 8.23 -8.53
C ASN A 115 1.21 8.31 -8.06
N MET A 116 0.99 8.71 -6.80
CA MET A 116 -0.33 8.81 -6.17
C MET A 116 -1.01 10.18 -6.36
N GLU A 117 -0.34 11.12 -7.03
CA GLU A 117 -0.88 12.48 -7.25
C GLU A 117 -2.25 12.43 -7.93
N PRO A 118 -2.44 11.79 -9.12
CA PRO A 118 -3.74 11.83 -9.79
C PRO A 118 -4.87 11.20 -8.97
N LEU A 119 -4.59 10.13 -8.22
CA LEU A 119 -5.58 9.49 -7.37
C LEU A 119 -6.01 10.42 -6.24
N THR A 120 -5.06 11.00 -5.53
CA THR A 120 -5.37 11.84 -4.37
C THR A 120 -5.98 13.18 -4.75
N GLU A 121 -5.55 13.81 -5.85
CA GLU A 121 -6.19 15.02 -6.41
C GLU A 121 -7.65 14.74 -6.76
N GLY A 122 -7.91 13.65 -7.46
CA GLY A 122 -9.27 13.28 -7.83
C GLY A 122 -10.16 13.00 -6.62
N LEU A 123 -9.68 12.25 -5.62
CA LEU A 123 -10.41 11.99 -4.38
C LEU A 123 -10.69 13.29 -3.61
N LYS A 124 -9.70 14.16 -3.47
CA LYS A 124 -9.86 15.45 -2.78
C LYS A 124 -10.79 16.40 -3.51
N SER A 125 -10.79 16.41 -4.84
CA SER A 125 -11.72 17.22 -5.63
C SER A 125 -13.20 16.86 -5.39
N MET A 126 -13.45 15.62 -4.92
CA MET A 126 -14.75 15.13 -4.50
C MET A 126 -15.02 15.26 -2.99
N GLY A 127 -14.13 15.95 -2.25
CA GLY A 127 -14.29 16.20 -0.81
C GLY A 127 -13.92 15.02 0.09
N MET A 128 -13.27 13.97 -0.45
CA MET A 128 -12.89 12.79 0.34
C MET A 128 -11.60 13.00 1.11
N LYS A 129 -11.49 12.38 2.27
CA LYS A 129 -10.27 12.29 3.08
C LYS A 129 -9.40 11.14 2.57
N THR A 130 -8.10 11.41 2.48
CA THR A 130 -7.11 10.48 1.95
C THR A 130 -6.12 10.07 3.03
N HIS A 131 -6.09 8.79 3.36
CA HIS A 131 -5.12 8.19 4.27
C HIS A 131 -4.21 7.24 3.49
N ILE A 132 -2.95 7.14 3.92
CA ILE A 132 -2.00 6.17 3.34
C ILE A 132 -1.42 5.28 4.43
N GLU A 133 -1.22 4.00 4.10
CA GLU A 133 -0.38 3.07 4.84
C GLU A 133 0.81 2.67 3.97
N THR A 134 2.02 3.05 4.37
CA THR A 134 3.24 2.87 3.57
C THR A 134 4.44 2.49 4.41
N SER A 135 5.40 1.81 3.82
CA SER A 135 6.73 1.65 4.42
C SER A 135 7.57 2.93 4.37
N GLY A 136 7.19 3.91 3.54
CA GLY A 136 7.92 5.16 3.32
C GLY A 136 9.23 5.00 2.56
N ALA A 137 9.47 3.84 1.93
CA ALA A 137 10.74 3.51 1.28
C ALA A 137 10.93 4.16 -0.11
N TYR A 138 9.97 4.97 -0.55
CA TYR A 138 9.97 5.66 -1.84
C TYR A 138 9.71 7.15 -1.66
N PRO A 139 10.06 8.00 -2.66
CA PRO A 139 9.70 9.42 -2.65
C PRO A 139 8.21 9.62 -2.45
N LEU A 140 7.85 10.67 -1.73
CA LEU A 140 6.45 11.00 -1.49
C LEU A 140 5.77 11.44 -2.78
N SER A 141 4.53 11.02 -2.95
CA SER A 141 3.60 11.52 -3.97
C SER A 141 2.18 11.49 -3.42
N GLY A 142 1.34 12.39 -3.94
CA GLY A 142 -0.05 12.52 -3.52
C GLY A 142 -0.25 13.42 -2.28
N HIS A 143 -1.51 13.76 -2.04
CA HIS A 143 -1.97 14.64 -0.96
C HIS A 143 -2.70 13.82 0.11
N TRP A 144 -2.13 13.73 1.30
CA TRP A 144 -2.61 12.86 2.37
C TRP A 144 -3.11 13.66 3.57
N ASP A 145 -4.31 13.35 4.06
CA ASP A 145 -4.84 13.89 5.32
C ASP A 145 -4.31 13.13 6.53
N TRP A 146 -3.93 11.86 6.35
CA TRP A 146 -3.29 11.02 7.35
C TRP A 146 -2.22 10.13 6.73
N PHE A 147 -1.02 10.17 7.29
CA PHE A 147 0.13 9.42 6.82
C PHE A 147 0.61 8.42 7.88
N CYS A 148 0.24 7.15 7.72
CA CYS A 148 0.71 6.05 8.55
C CYS A 148 2.01 5.50 7.98
N LEU A 149 3.12 5.78 8.65
CA LEU A 149 4.44 5.27 8.33
C LEU A 149 4.70 3.96 9.07
N SER A 150 5.01 2.91 8.35
CA SER A 150 5.36 1.59 8.91
C SER A 150 6.73 1.11 8.42
N PRO A 151 7.85 1.58 9.01
CA PRO A 151 9.21 1.27 8.60
C PRO A 151 9.51 -0.21 8.54
N LYS A 152 10.32 -0.60 7.57
CA LYS A 152 10.79 -1.98 7.39
C LYS A 152 12.33 -2.02 7.37
N LYS A 153 12.92 -3.01 8.04
CA LYS A 153 14.39 -3.16 8.13
C LYS A 153 15.06 -3.39 6.78
N ASN A 154 14.36 -4.06 5.86
CA ASN A 154 14.91 -4.43 4.54
C ASN A 154 15.08 -3.23 3.61
N LYS A 155 14.20 -2.22 3.75
CA LYS A 155 14.23 -0.99 2.96
C LYS A 155 13.72 0.15 3.83
N LEU A 156 14.63 0.98 4.30
CA LEU A 156 14.31 2.05 5.24
C LEU A 156 13.54 3.19 4.58
N PRO A 157 12.70 3.92 5.35
CA PRO A 157 12.00 5.11 4.87
C PRO A 157 12.95 6.22 4.42
N THR A 158 12.47 7.07 3.54
CA THR A 158 13.11 8.36 3.21
C THR A 158 13.03 9.33 4.41
N ALA A 159 13.89 10.33 4.47
CA ALA A 159 13.82 11.39 5.49
C ALA A 159 12.46 12.12 5.43
N GLU A 160 12.00 12.44 4.22
CA GLU A 160 10.72 13.10 3.98
C GLU A 160 9.52 12.31 4.51
N ALA A 161 9.56 10.96 4.46
CA ALA A 161 8.50 10.13 5.01
C ALA A 161 8.42 10.22 6.54
N PHE A 162 9.56 10.37 7.24
CA PHE A 162 9.57 10.62 8.67
C PHE A 162 9.03 12.00 9.03
N ASP A 163 9.40 13.03 8.28
CA ASP A 163 8.91 14.40 8.50
C ASP A 163 7.39 14.50 8.29
N ARG A 164 6.84 13.69 7.38
CA ARG A 164 5.40 13.71 7.05
C ARG A 164 4.54 12.83 7.94
N ALA A 165 5.14 11.92 8.73
CA ALA A 165 4.38 10.92 9.46
C ALA A 165 3.46 11.52 10.54
N ASP A 166 2.15 11.24 10.45
CA ASP A 166 1.18 11.50 11.51
C ASP A 166 1.14 10.34 12.49
N GLU A 167 1.45 9.13 12.03
CA GLU A 167 1.47 7.88 12.76
C GLU A 167 2.71 7.05 12.38
N LEU A 168 3.43 6.56 13.39
CA LEU A 168 4.50 5.58 13.24
C LEU A 168 4.01 4.24 13.80
N LYS A 169 3.75 3.26 12.92
CA LYS A 169 3.25 1.93 13.27
C LYS A 169 4.35 0.89 13.10
N MET A 170 4.94 0.45 14.23
CA MET A 170 6.04 -0.50 14.24
C MET A 170 5.53 -1.93 14.43
N ILE A 171 5.91 -2.81 13.50
CA ILE A 171 5.56 -4.23 13.58
C ILE A 171 6.62 -4.96 14.39
N ILE A 172 6.19 -5.64 15.45
CA ILE A 172 7.04 -6.39 16.38
C ILE A 172 6.90 -7.89 16.09
N HIS A 173 7.90 -8.45 15.43
CA HIS A 173 8.01 -9.87 15.12
C HIS A 173 8.89 -10.59 16.15
N ASN A 174 9.87 -9.90 16.73
CA ASN A 174 10.79 -10.41 17.74
C ASN A 174 11.26 -9.28 18.69
N ARG A 175 12.06 -9.63 19.71
CA ARG A 175 12.53 -8.67 20.74
C ARG A 175 13.41 -7.54 20.18
N ASP A 176 14.18 -7.80 19.13
CA ASP A 176 15.09 -6.80 18.55
C ASP A 176 14.32 -5.69 17.82
N ASP A 177 13.02 -5.91 17.54
CA ASP A 177 12.18 -4.92 16.88
C ASP A 177 11.82 -3.74 17.80
N PHE A 178 11.88 -3.90 19.15
CA PHE A 178 11.71 -2.78 20.06
C PHE A 178 12.85 -1.76 19.92
N SER A 179 14.11 -2.23 19.86
CA SER A 179 15.24 -1.34 19.61
C SER A 179 15.14 -0.64 18.26
N PHE A 180 14.68 -1.33 17.23
CA PHE A 180 14.44 -0.73 15.94
C PHE A 180 13.30 0.31 16.00
N ALA A 181 12.24 0.03 16.75
CA ALA A 181 11.13 0.96 16.95
C ALA A 181 11.60 2.28 17.58
N GLU A 182 12.40 2.22 18.65
CA GLU A 182 12.98 3.40 19.30
C GLU A 182 13.87 4.21 18.33
N GLN A 183 14.70 3.55 17.53
CA GLN A 183 15.52 4.23 16.53
C GLN A 183 14.68 4.96 15.47
N GLN A 184 13.53 4.42 15.10
CA GLN A 184 12.65 5.08 14.15
C GLN A 184 11.84 6.22 14.81
N ALA A 185 11.41 6.02 16.05
CA ALA A 185 10.68 7.04 16.81
C ALA A 185 11.44 8.34 17.00
N GLN A 186 12.77 8.27 17.08
CA GLN A 186 13.65 9.46 17.18
C GLN A 186 13.66 10.33 15.91
N LYS A 187 13.12 9.84 14.80
CA LYS A 187 13.15 10.51 13.48
C LYS A 187 11.86 11.21 13.13
N VAL A 188 10.76 10.89 13.81
CA VAL A 188 9.46 11.51 13.55
C VAL A 188 9.23 12.76 14.41
N ALA A 189 8.28 13.58 13.99
CA ALA A 189 7.91 14.78 14.75
C ALA A 189 7.33 14.42 16.14
N PRO A 190 7.47 15.29 17.15
CA PRO A 190 7.01 15.01 18.53
C PRO A 190 5.51 14.75 18.68
N ASN A 191 4.71 15.22 17.74
CA ASN A 191 3.25 14.99 17.70
C ASN A 191 2.83 13.73 16.96
N CYS A 192 3.77 13.04 16.31
CA CYS A 192 3.51 11.76 15.63
C CYS A 192 3.04 10.71 16.66
N LYS A 193 2.00 9.96 16.33
CA LYS A 193 1.46 8.91 17.19
C LYS A 193 2.29 7.64 17.03
N LEU A 194 2.78 7.08 18.14
CA LEU A 194 3.67 5.92 18.14
C LEU A 194 2.89 4.65 18.49
N TYR A 195 2.90 3.66 17.61
CA TYR A 195 2.20 2.40 17.77
C TYR A 195 3.14 1.20 17.67
N LEU A 196 2.97 0.24 18.60
CA LEU A 196 3.57 -1.09 18.53
C LEU A 196 2.47 -2.10 18.22
N GLN A 197 2.68 -2.88 17.17
CA GLN A 197 1.74 -3.90 16.70
C GLN A 197 2.44 -5.25 16.58
N PRO A 198 1.93 -6.33 17.20
CA PRO A 198 2.53 -7.64 16.99
C PRO A 198 2.34 -8.09 15.54
N GLU A 199 3.36 -8.68 14.95
CA GLU A 199 3.19 -9.47 13.74
C GLU A 199 2.19 -10.61 14.02
N TRP A 200 1.22 -10.80 13.12
CA TRP A 200 0.06 -11.64 13.39
C TRP A 200 0.37 -13.07 13.81
N SER A 201 1.34 -13.72 13.16
CA SER A 201 1.72 -15.12 13.50
C SER A 201 2.44 -15.21 14.85
N LYS A 202 2.98 -14.11 15.34
CA LYS A 202 3.72 -14.02 16.62
C LYS A 202 2.92 -13.32 17.72
N ARG A 203 1.65 -12.93 17.46
CA ARG A 203 0.85 -12.10 18.38
C ARG A 203 0.77 -12.68 19.81
N GLU A 204 0.58 -13.99 19.96
CA GLU A 204 0.46 -14.62 21.27
C GLU A 204 1.75 -14.49 22.09
N LYS A 205 2.90 -14.59 21.44
CA LYS A 205 4.22 -14.44 22.06
C LYS A 205 4.61 -12.99 22.30
N MET A 206 4.29 -12.09 21.32
CA MET A 206 4.77 -10.71 21.36
C MET A 206 3.84 -9.77 22.11
N MET A 207 2.54 -10.06 22.18
CA MET A 207 1.57 -9.18 22.83
C MET A 207 1.87 -8.92 24.32
N PRO A 208 2.16 -9.94 25.17
CA PRO A 208 2.55 -9.67 26.56
C PRO A 208 3.77 -8.75 26.65
N LEU A 209 4.78 -8.95 25.81
CA LEU A 209 5.98 -8.12 25.80
C LEU A 209 5.70 -6.68 25.33
N ILE A 210 4.78 -6.50 24.38
CA ILE A 210 4.35 -5.17 23.92
C ILE A 210 3.59 -4.45 25.04
N VAL A 211 2.71 -5.16 25.75
CA VAL A 211 1.96 -4.58 26.87
C VAL A 211 2.91 -4.11 27.97
N ASP A 212 3.81 -4.97 28.42
CA ASP A 212 4.82 -4.60 29.45
C ASP A 212 5.63 -3.38 28.97
N TYR A 213 6.09 -3.42 27.71
CA TYR A 213 6.89 -2.34 27.14
C TYR A 213 6.15 -1.00 27.09
N VAL A 214 4.88 -1.00 26.68
CA VAL A 214 4.05 0.22 26.61
C VAL A 214 3.75 0.75 28.02
N MET A 215 3.58 -0.11 29.03
CA MET A 215 3.39 0.32 30.42
C MET A 215 4.63 1.02 30.99
N GLU A 216 5.83 0.64 30.54
CA GLU A 216 7.10 1.29 30.93
C GLU A 216 7.44 2.50 30.05
N ASN A 217 6.94 2.53 28.80
CA ASN A 217 7.26 3.54 27.79
C ASN A 217 5.97 4.18 27.26
N THR A 218 5.39 5.07 28.04
CA THR A 218 4.03 5.60 27.87
C THR A 218 3.80 6.45 26.63
N GLN A 219 4.84 6.79 25.85
CA GLN A 219 4.74 7.41 24.53
C GLN A 219 4.23 6.44 23.47
N TRP A 220 4.34 5.13 23.69
CA TRP A 220 3.85 4.11 22.79
C TRP A 220 2.41 3.69 23.11
N ILE A 221 1.70 3.28 22.07
CA ILE A 221 0.32 2.79 22.14
C ILE A 221 0.26 1.40 21.50
N VAL A 222 -0.52 0.50 22.09
CA VAL A 222 -0.73 -0.83 21.49
C VAL A 222 -1.65 -0.71 20.28
N SER A 223 -1.22 -1.21 19.12
CA SER A 223 -2.07 -1.43 17.97
C SER A 223 -2.43 -2.91 17.84
N LEU A 224 -3.69 -3.17 17.54
CA LEU A 224 -4.21 -4.51 17.22
C LEU A 224 -4.61 -4.55 15.75
N GLN A 225 -4.68 -5.76 15.19
CA GLN A 225 -5.33 -6.03 13.91
C GLN A 225 -6.78 -6.45 14.18
N THR A 226 -7.63 -5.49 14.59
CA THR A 226 -8.98 -5.80 15.06
C THR A 226 -9.86 -6.39 13.97
N HIS A 227 -9.64 -6.07 12.70
CA HIS A 227 -10.31 -6.68 11.56
C HIS A 227 -10.18 -8.21 11.56
N LYS A 228 -9.01 -8.76 11.95
CA LYS A 228 -8.79 -10.22 12.05
C LYS A 228 -9.61 -10.86 13.18
N TYR A 229 -9.85 -10.14 14.29
CA TYR A 229 -10.71 -10.63 15.38
C TYR A 229 -12.21 -10.48 15.04
N LEU A 230 -12.57 -9.47 14.26
CA LEU A 230 -13.94 -9.25 13.78
C LEU A 230 -14.29 -10.14 12.59
N ASN A 231 -13.30 -10.83 12.01
CA ASN A 231 -13.43 -11.66 10.81
C ASN A 231 -14.03 -10.90 9.62
N ILE A 232 -13.50 -9.68 9.40
CA ILE A 232 -13.83 -8.79 8.27
C ILE A 232 -12.57 -8.53 7.43
N PRO A 233 -12.73 -8.06 6.17
CA PRO A 233 -11.59 -7.72 5.30
C PRO A 233 -10.67 -6.68 5.91
#